data_0b906df779e688236578194ccf17b3a5
#
_entry.id   0b906df779e688236578194ccf17b3a5
#
_cell.length_a   1.000
_cell.length_b   1.000
_cell.length_c   1.000
_cell.angle_alpha   90.00
_cell.angle_beta   90.00
_cell.angle_gamma   90.00
#
_symmetry.space_group_name_H-M   'P 1'
#
loop_
_entity.id
_entity.type
_entity.pdbx_description
1 polymer ?
#
loop_
_entity_poly.entity_id
_entity_poly.type
_entity_poly.pdbx_seq_one_letter_code
_entity_poly.pdbx_strand_id
1 'polypeptide(L)'
;MVSAFLNHLENERGISARSRNVRLAAIRSFFKYAAYQCPDHAALIQRVLAMPSKRFDRTQIEFLDRHEIESLLEAPDVGTWGGRRDRLLLALAVQTGLRVSELIGLCCQDVVLGTGAHLRCQGKGRKERCVPLSSEAVAALRHWLKEQNAQPTDPLLPSVRGGQLSRDAVEHILKKHIRTARQKCTSLRGKAVSPHVLRHSAAMDLLRHGVDRAIIALWLGHESVETTQIYLHADLALKEAALARTTPMEIRVGRYRPDDRLLAFLKGL
;
A
#
# COMPACT_ATOMS: atom_id res chain seq x y z
N MET A 1 -17.75 36.24 -0.50
CA MET A 1 -16.35 35.94 -0.12
C MET A 1 -15.97 34.48 -0.43
N VAL A 2 -16.52 33.44 0.21
CA VAL A 2 -16.13 32.01 -0.05
C VAL A 2 -16.29 31.61 -1.51
N SER A 3 -17.40 31.96 -2.16
CA SER A 3 -17.61 31.68 -3.59
C SER A 3 -16.57 32.37 -4.47
N ALA A 4 -16.25 33.66 -4.21
CA ALA A 4 -15.23 34.39 -4.94
C ALA A 4 -13.83 33.77 -4.77
N PHE A 5 -13.48 33.34 -3.56
CA PHE A 5 -12.24 32.61 -3.31
C PHE A 5 -12.15 31.33 -4.11
N LEU A 6 -13.20 30.49 -4.10
CA LEU A 6 -13.21 29.24 -4.86
C LEU A 6 -13.15 29.47 -6.38
N ASN A 7 -13.78 30.53 -6.88
CA ASN A 7 -13.74 30.90 -8.29
C ASN A 7 -12.34 31.42 -8.69
N HIS A 8 -11.71 32.24 -7.84
CA HIS A 8 -10.32 32.69 -8.04
C HIS A 8 -9.37 31.49 -8.14
N LEU A 9 -9.47 30.52 -7.23
CA LEU A 9 -8.63 29.33 -7.26
C LEU A 9 -8.81 28.53 -8.56
N GLU A 10 -10.04 28.46 -9.07
CA GLU A 10 -10.34 27.70 -10.28
C GLU A 10 -9.91 28.45 -11.54
N ASN A 11 -10.28 29.73 -11.67
CA ASN A 11 -10.09 30.50 -12.90
C ASN A 11 -8.68 31.08 -13.03
N GLU A 12 -8.07 31.52 -11.92
CA GLU A 12 -6.75 32.16 -11.93
C GLU A 12 -5.61 31.22 -11.55
N ARG A 13 -5.87 30.28 -10.62
CA ARG A 13 -4.88 29.28 -10.20
C ARG A 13 -4.99 27.96 -10.93
N GLY A 14 -5.99 27.75 -11.78
CA GLY A 14 -6.17 26.58 -12.64
C GLY A 14 -6.37 25.26 -11.87
N ILE A 15 -6.91 25.30 -10.62
CA ILE A 15 -7.12 24.06 -9.87
C ILE A 15 -8.29 23.26 -10.43
N SER A 16 -8.19 21.92 -10.36
CA SER A 16 -9.27 21.04 -10.81
C SER A 16 -10.53 21.16 -9.94
N ALA A 17 -11.71 20.82 -10.50
CA ALA A 17 -12.98 20.76 -9.76
C ALA A 17 -12.90 19.85 -8.54
N ARG A 18 -12.14 18.74 -8.61
CA ARG A 18 -11.85 17.87 -7.46
C ARG A 18 -11.09 18.61 -6.36
N SER A 19 -10.03 19.33 -6.71
CA SER A 19 -9.24 20.11 -5.75
C SER A 19 -10.05 21.25 -5.13
N ARG A 20 -10.92 21.90 -5.91
CA ARG A 20 -11.87 22.89 -5.43
C ARG A 20 -12.84 22.29 -4.40
N ASN A 21 -13.39 21.12 -4.68
CA ASN A 21 -14.31 20.43 -3.77
C ASN A 21 -13.65 20.02 -2.45
N VAL A 22 -12.38 19.62 -2.46
CA VAL A 22 -11.62 19.34 -1.23
C VAL A 22 -11.50 20.61 -0.37
N ARG A 23 -11.22 21.76 -0.96
CA ARG A 23 -11.18 23.05 -0.25
C ARG A 23 -12.53 23.47 0.29
N LEU A 24 -13.59 23.28 -0.52
CA LEU A 24 -14.95 23.53 -0.06
C LEU A 24 -15.34 22.61 1.12
N ALA A 25 -14.91 21.36 1.12
CA ALA A 25 -15.15 20.43 2.24
C ALA A 25 -14.45 20.92 3.53
N ALA A 26 -13.20 21.40 3.44
CA ALA A 26 -12.49 21.98 4.56
C ALA A 26 -13.20 23.24 5.11
N ILE A 27 -13.62 24.15 4.22
CA ILE A 27 -14.38 25.35 4.59
C ILE A 27 -15.69 24.95 5.27
N ARG A 28 -16.43 23.98 4.72
CA ARG A 28 -17.68 23.50 5.34
C ARG A 28 -17.44 22.89 6.73
N SER A 29 -16.34 22.15 6.91
CA SER A 29 -15.98 21.58 8.21
C SER A 29 -15.75 22.69 9.26
N PHE A 30 -15.05 23.75 8.88
CA PHE A 30 -14.87 24.92 9.72
C PHE A 30 -16.21 25.60 10.05
N PHE A 31 -17.06 25.85 9.05
CA PHE A 31 -18.36 26.50 9.28
C PHE A 31 -19.34 25.61 10.04
N LYS A 32 -19.27 24.30 9.96
CA LYS A 32 -20.01 23.40 10.87
C LYS A 32 -19.60 23.59 12.32
N TYR A 33 -18.30 23.70 12.59
CA TYR A 33 -17.81 24.01 13.94
C TYR A 33 -18.25 25.41 14.39
N ALA A 34 -18.10 26.42 13.54
CA ALA A 34 -18.50 27.80 13.83
C ALA A 34 -20.00 27.95 14.15
N ALA A 35 -20.85 27.09 13.59
CA ALA A 35 -22.29 27.09 13.87
C ALA A 35 -22.62 26.87 15.36
N TYR A 36 -21.79 26.12 16.07
CA TYR A 36 -21.97 25.89 17.51
C TYR A 36 -21.45 27.06 18.38
N GLN A 37 -20.51 27.85 17.84
CA GLN A 37 -19.86 28.93 18.58
C GLN A 37 -20.50 30.30 18.32
N CYS A 38 -21.10 30.49 17.17
CA CYS A 38 -21.59 31.79 16.70
C CYS A 38 -23.02 31.70 16.18
N PRO A 39 -24.05 31.48 17.03
CA PRO A 39 -25.43 31.30 16.60
C PRO A 39 -25.98 32.56 15.89
N ASP A 40 -25.52 33.74 16.22
CA ASP A 40 -25.94 35.04 15.62
C ASP A 40 -25.63 35.08 14.10
N HIS A 41 -24.71 34.26 13.61
CA HIS A 41 -24.35 34.17 12.21
C HIS A 41 -24.93 32.95 11.48
N ALA A 42 -25.95 32.30 12.05
CA ALA A 42 -26.54 31.07 11.53
C ALA A 42 -26.95 31.16 10.05
N ALA A 43 -27.58 32.26 9.63
CA ALA A 43 -28.01 32.45 8.24
C ALA A 43 -26.80 32.49 7.26
N LEU A 44 -25.73 33.17 7.62
CA LEU A 44 -24.49 33.22 6.83
C LEU A 44 -23.84 31.83 6.73
N ILE A 45 -23.73 31.14 7.86
CA ILE A 45 -23.17 29.80 7.97
C ILE A 45 -23.96 28.81 7.08
N GLN A 46 -25.29 28.82 7.16
CA GLN A 46 -26.15 27.96 6.34
C GLN A 46 -25.92 28.20 4.83
N ARG A 47 -25.76 29.46 4.40
CA ARG A 47 -25.46 29.80 3.00
C ARG A 47 -24.12 29.18 2.55
N VAL A 48 -23.09 29.14 3.40
CA VAL A 48 -21.81 28.51 3.08
C VAL A 48 -21.94 26.99 3.05
N LEU A 49 -22.65 26.39 3.99
CA LEU A 49 -22.90 24.96 4.06
C LEU A 49 -23.73 24.43 2.88
N ALA A 50 -24.64 25.26 2.37
CA ALA A 50 -25.48 24.94 1.21
C ALA A 50 -24.77 25.05 -0.14
N MET A 51 -23.52 25.61 -0.22
CA MET A 51 -22.80 25.71 -1.50
C MET A 51 -22.63 24.32 -2.15
N PRO A 52 -23.03 24.09 -3.41
CA PRO A 52 -22.90 22.78 -4.04
C PRO A 52 -21.46 22.44 -4.39
N SER A 53 -21.12 21.17 -4.31
CA SER A 53 -19.89 20.64 -4.88
C SER A 53 -20.02 20.58 -6.41
N LYS A 54 -18.94 20.88 -7.15
CA LYS A 54 -18.91 20.73 -8.60
C LYS A 54 -18.85 19.26 -9.00
N ARG A 55 -19.57 18.90 -10.05
CA ARG A 55 -19.43 17.59 -10.69
C ARG A 55 -18.07 17.54 -11.42
N PHE A 56 -17.45 16.40 -11.41
CA PHE A 56 -16.23 16.12 -12.17
C PHE A 56 -16.21 14.67 -12.61
N ASP A 57 -15.58 14.41 -13.74
CA ASP A 57 -15.45 13.05 -14.24
C ASP A 57 -14.53 12.24 -13.33
N ARG A 58 -14.99 11.07 -12.94
CA ARG A 58 -14.16 10.11 -12.21
C ARG A 58 -13.31 9.38 -13.23
N THR A 59 -12.01 9.64 -13.23
CA THR A 59 -11.05 8.82 -13.98
C THR A 59 -11.15 7.38 -13.53
N GLN A 60 -11.14 6.45 -14.49
CA GLN A 60 -11.02 5.02 -14.16
C GLN A 60 -9.78 4.80 -13.31
N ILE A 61 -9.94 3.94 -12.30
CA ILE A 61 -8.81 3.58 -11.42
C ILE A 61 -7.85 2.73 -12.25
N GLU A 62 -6.62 3.23 -12.42
CA GLU A 62 -5.56 2.43 -13.03
C GLU A 62 -5.14 1.32 -12.06
N PHE A 63 -4.94 0.13 -12.61
CA PHE A 63 -4.39 -1.01 -11.90
C PHE A 63 -3.54 -1.84 -12.88
N LEU A 64 -2.65 -2.64 -12.33
CA LEU A 64 -1.81 -3.57 -13.08
C LEU A 64 -2.50 -4.91 -13.14
N ASP A 65 -2.43 -5.56 -14.29
CA ASP A 65 -2.79 -6.96 -14.42
C ASP A 65 -1.65 -7.89 -13.95
N ARG A 66 -1.90 -9.20 -13.94
CA ARG A 66 -0.95 -10.18 -13.44
C ARG A 66 0.38 -10.15 -14.20
N HIS A 67 0.33 -10.09 -15.51
CA HIS A 67 1.53 -10.09 -16.37
C HIS A 67 2.37 -8.82 -16.15
N GLU A 68 1.71 -7.67 -15.97
CA GLU A 68 2.36 -6.40 -15.66
C GLU A 68 3.04 -6.42 -14.29
N ILE A 69 2.38 -7.04 -13.30
CA ILE A 69 2.93 -7.23 -11.95
C ILE A 69 4.15 -8.17 -12.00
N GLU A 70 4.05 -9.30 -12.68
CA GLU A 70 5.16 -10.25 -12.86
C GLU A 70 6.37 -9.56 -13.51
N SER A 71 6.14 -8.80 -14.59
CA SER A 71 7.19 -8.01 -15.26
C SER A 71 7.84 -6.98 -14.34
N LEU A 72 7.05 -6.36 -13.46
CA LEU A 72 7.57 -5.41 -12.46
C LEU A 72 8.40 -6.11 -11.38
N LEU A 73 7.97 -7.29 -10.91
CA LEU A 73 8.69 -8.08 -9.90
C LEU A 73 9.99 -8.70 -10.42
N GLU A 74 10.11 -8.91 -11.73
CA GLU A 74 11.34 -9.37 -12.38
C GLU A 74 12.34 -8.25 -12.69
N ALA A 75 11.93 -7.00 -12.63
CA ALA A 75 12.78 -5.87 -12.99
C ALA A 75 13.97 -5.60 -12.04
N PRO A 76 13.86 -5.82 -10.70
CA PRO A 76 14.98 -5.66 -9.80
C PRO A 76 16.07 -6.71 -10.01
N ASP A 77 17.34 -6.28 -10.04
CA ASP A 77 18.49 -7.16 -10.10
C ASP A 77 18.74 -7.84 -8.73
N VAL A 78 18.31 -9.08 -8.61
CA VAL A 78 18.43 -9.87 -7.36
C VAL A 78 19.87 -10.26 -7.01
N GLY A 79 20.84 -10.08 -7.92
CA GLY A 79 22.26 -10.22 -7.63
C GLY A 79 22.77 -9.16 -6.65
N THR A 80 22.09 -8.01 -6.58
CA THR A 80 22.44 -6.92 -5.68
C THR A 80 21.58 -6.92 -4.42
N TRP A 81 22.13 -6.48 -3.29
CA TRP A 81 21.36 -6.29 -2.06
C TRP A 81 20.18 -5.33 -2.27
N GLY A 82 20.41 -4.19 -2.93
CA GLY A 82 19.35 -3.22 -3.24
C GLY A 82 18.26 -3.79 -4.11
N GLY A 83 18.59 -4.63 -5.09
CA GLY A 83 17.61 -5.28 -5.95
C GLY A 83 16.77 -6.32 -5.22
N ARG A 84 17.35 -7.09 -4.28
CA ARG A 84 16.60 -8.04 -3.43
C ARG A 84 15.64 -7.31 -2.52
N ARG A 85 16.07 -6.20 -1.88
CA ARG A 85 15.20 -5.32 -1.09
C ARG A 85 14.06 -4.75 -1.94
N ASP A 86 14.38 -4.20 -3.09
CA ASP A 86 13.41 -3.56 -3.98
C ASP A 86 12.37 -4.59 -4.46
N ARG A 87 12.80 -5.80 -4.80
CA ARG A 87 11.89 -6.88 -5.17
C ARG A 87 10.94 -7.26 -4.04
N LEU A 88 11.45 -7.39 -2.81
CA LEU A 88 10.64 -7.68 -1.64
C LEU A 88 9.63 -6.54 -1.38
N LEU A 89 10.08 -5.28 -1.45
CA LEU A 89 9.22 -4.10 -1.32
C LEU A 89 8.05 -4.14 -2.30
N LEU A 90 8.33 -4.38 -3.58
CA LEU A 90 7.32 -4.45 -4.64
C LEU A 90 6.38 -5.64 -4.43
N ALA A 91 6.91 -6.81 -4.07
CA ALA A 91 6.11 -8.01 -3.80
C ALA A 91 5.15 -7.79 -2.63
N LEU A 92 5.63 -7.22 -1.51
CA LEU A 92 4.78 -6.88 -0.38
C LEU A 92 3.74 -5.82 -0.73
N ALA A 93 4.11 -4.78 -1.49
CA ALA A 93 3.17 -3.75 -1.92
C ALA A 93 2.00 -4.32 -2.73
N VAL A 94 2.26 -5.23 -3.67
CA VAL A 94 1.22 -5.83 -4.54
C VAL A 94 0.40 -6.86 -3.81
N GLN A 95 1.02 -7.69 -2.94
CA GLN A 95 0.31 -8.75 -2.24
C GLN A 95 -0.56 -8.20 -1.11
N THR A 96 -0.01 -7.28 -0.31
CA THR A 96 -0.68 -6.81 0.90
C THR A 96 -1.57 -5.60 0.68
N GLY A 97 -1.30 -4.82 -0.36
CA GLY A 97 -1.97 -3.55 -0.63
C GLY A 97 -1.75 -2.51 0.47
N LEU A 98 -0.70 -2.61 1.27
CA LEU A 98 -0.35 -1.64 2.30
C LEU A 98 -0.17 -0.24 1.72
N ARG A 99 -0.54 0.79 2.50
CA ARG A 99 -0.16 2.17 2.13
C ARG A 99 1.35 2.30 2.18
N VAL A 100 1.92 3.17 1.35
CA VAL A 100 3.38 3.37 1.34
C VAL A 100 3.93 3.70 2.73
N SER A 101 3.20 4.50 3.51
CA SER A 101 3.59 4.85 4.90
C SER A 101 3.54 3.66 5.85
N GLU A 102 2.60 2.73 5.66
CA GLU A 102 2.52 1.50 6.43
C GLU A 102 3.66 0.56 6.05
N LEU A 103 3.91 0.40 4.74
CA LEU A 103 4.95 -0.48 4.21
C LEU A 103 6.36 -0.08 4.66
N ILE A 104 6.70 1.21 4.56
CA ILE A 104 8.02 1.72 5.00
C ILE A 104 8.14 1.78 6.53
N GLY A 105 7.02 1.83 7.25
CA GLY A 105 6.98 1.82 8.71
C GLY A 105 7.16 0.45 9.35
N LEU A 106 7.16 -0.64 8.57
CA LEU A 106 7.35 -1.99 9.10
C LEU A 106 8.75 -2.18 9.68
N CYS A 107 8.79 -2.77 10.88
CA CYS A 107 10.00 -3.27 11.51
C CYS A 107 10.07 -4.81 11.37
N CYS A 108 11.22 -5.40 11.63
CA CYS A 108 11.40 -6.85 11.55
C CYS A 108 10.47 -7.60 12.52
N GLN A 109 10.19 -7.05 13.70
CA GLN A 109 9.26 -7.60 14.70
C GLN A 109 7.79 -7.64 14.24
N ASP A 110 7.43 -6.89 13.20
CA ASP A 110 6.07 -6.86 12.66
C ASP A 110 5.77 -8.04 11.75
N VAL A 111 6.80 -8.83 11.44
CA VAL A 111 6.71 -10.01 10.58
C VAL A 111 6.52 -11.26 11.44
N VAL A 112 5.38 -11.92 11.32
CA VAL A 112 5.07 -13.20 11.98
C VAL A 112 5.12 -14.30 10.92
N LEU A 113 6.08 -15.25 11.05
CA LEU A 113 6.36 -16.29 10.05
C LEU A 113 5.95 -17.71 10.49
N GLY A 114 5.22 -17.83 11.58
CA GLY A 114 4.70 -19.12 12.08
C GLY A 114 3.39 -19.55 11.40
N THR A 115 2.62 -20.40 12.09
CA THR A 115 1.24 -20.71 11.69
C THR A 115 0.42 -19.42 11.66
N GLY A 116 -0.33 -19.19 10.57
CA GLY A 116 -1.04 -17.94 10.35
C GLY A 116 -0.11 -16.76 10.05
N ALA A 117 0.88 -16.96 9.16
CA ALA A 117 1.86 -15.95 8.80
C ALA A 117 1.22 -14.63 8.33
N HIS A 118 1.63 -13.52 8.93
CA HIS A 118 1.04 -12.21 8.66
C HIS A 118 2.01 -11.05 8.96
N LEU A 119 1.69 -9.87 8.43
CA LEU A 119 2.29 -8.61 8.83
C LEU A 119 1.37 -7.89 9.82
N ARG A 120 1.91 -7.41 10.91
CA ARG A 120 1.24 -6.42 11.79
C ARG A 120 1.54 -5.03 11.25
N CYS A 121 0.51 -4.25 10.97
CA CYS A 121 0.70 -2.89 10.49
C CYS A 121 -0.20 -1.91 11.25
N GLN A 122 0.35 -0.74 11.53
CA GLN A 122 -0.35 0.35 12.19
C GLN A 122 -0.89 1.31 11.13
N GLY A 123 -2.22 1.42 11.07
CA GLY A 123 -2.92 2.34 10.18
C GLY A 123 -3.15 3.73 10.77
N LYS A 124 -3.96 4.53 10.07
CA LYS A 124 -4.37 5.86 10.54
C LYS A 124 -5.12 5.75 11.87
N GLY A 125 -4.83 6.66 12.81
CA GLY A 125 -5.43 6.64 14.15
C GLY A 125 -4.86 5.57 15.07
N ARG A 126 -3.66 5.03 14.80
CA ARG A 126 -3.00 3.97 15.57
C ARG A 126 -3.78 2.65 15.62
N LYS A 127 -4.71 2.44 14.69
CA LYS A 127 -5.44 1.17 14.58
C LYS A 127 -4.50 0.11 13.99
N GLU A 128 -4.34 -0.98 14.70
CA GLU A 128 -3.54 -2.13 14.24
C GLU A 128 -4.39 -3.07 13.41
N ARG A 129 -3.79 -3.66 12.40
CA ARG A 129 -4.38 -4.76 11.64
C ARG A 129 -3.32 -5.76 11.21
N CYS A 130 -3.76 -7.00 11.05
CA CYS A 130 -2.95 -8.07 10.48
C CYS A 130 -3.30 -8.27 9.02
N VAL A 131 -2.29 -8.41 8.17
CA VAL A 131 -2.44 -8.75 6.76
C VAL A 131 -1.76 -10.09 6.52
N PRO A 132 -2.50 -11.15 6.12
CA PRO A 132 -1.92 -12.47 5.90
C PRO A 132 -0.94 -12.47 4.74
N LEU A 133 0.03 -13.38 4.81
CA LEU A 133 1.09 -13.55 3.82
C LEU A 133 0.91 -14.87 3.08
N SER A 134 1.16 -14.85 1.76
CA SER A 134 1.26 -16.08 0.97
C SER A 134 2.54 -16.86 1.32
N SER A 135 2.57 -18.14 0.95
CA SER A 135 3.75 -19.01 1.11
C SER A 135 5.00 -18.43 0.49
N GLU A 136 4.87 -17.82 -0.71
CA GLU A 136 5.95 -17.19 -1.46
C GLU A 136 6.49 -15.95 -0.74
N ALA A 137 5.60 -15.12 -0.19
CA ALA A 137 6.02 -13.95 0.59
C ALA A 137 6.69 -14.36 1.91
N VAL A 138 6.20 -15.40 2.56
CA VAL A 138 6.84 -15.99 3.75
C VAL A 138 8.24 -16.48 3.43
N ALA A 139 8.43 -17.21 2.32
CA ALA A 139 9.73 -17.68 1.88
C ALA A 139 10.70 -16.52 1.58
N ALA A 140 10.22 -15.49 0.87
CA ALA A 140 11.01 -14.30 0.55
C ALA A 140 11.40 -13.54 1.82
N LEU A 141 10.48 -13.36 2.77
CA LEU A 141 10.74 -12.69 4.04
C LEU A 141 11.72 -13.46 4.92
N ARG A 142 11.61 -14.79 5.02
CA ARG A 142 12.56 -15.61 5.75
C ARG A 142 13.98 -15.46 5.21
N HIS A 143 14.12 -15.51 3.88
CA HIS A 143 15.41 -15.32 3.24
C HIS A 143 15.98 -13.94 3.53
N TRP A 144 15.16 -12.90 3.36
CA TRP A 144 15.55 -11.52 3.60
C TRP A 144 15.97 -11.25 5.05
N LEU A 145 15.15 -11.67 6.03
CA LEU A 145 15.46 -11.49 7.46
C LEU A 145 16.74 -12.21 7.87
N LYS A 146 16.99 -13.40 7.33
CA LYS A 146 18.26 -14.13 7.54
C LYS A 146 19.46 -13.40 6.95
N GLU A 147 19.31 -12.82 5.75
CA GLU A 147 20.37 -12.05 5.09
C GLU A 147 20.71 -10.78 5.87
N GLN A 148 19.69 -10.09 6.40
CA GLN A 148 19.88 -8.82 7.10
C GLN A 148 20.52 -8.97 8.48
N ASN A 149 20.38 -10.12 9.13
CA ASN A 149 20.77 -10.33 10.55
C ASN A 149 20.28 -9.18 11.45
N ALA A 150 19.06 -8.69 11.18
CA ALA A 150 18.51 -7.46 11.75
C ALA A 150 17.95 -7.68 13.16
N GLN A 151 17.99 -6.62 13.96
CA GLN A 151 17.31 -6.60 15.25
C GLN A 151 15.78 -6.45 15.07
N PRO A 152 14.96 -6.87 16.04
CA PRO A 152 13.51 -6.78 15.95
C PRO A 152 12.98 -5.37 15.62
N THR A 153 13.64 -4.33 16.11
CA THR A 153 13.27 -2.92 15.93
C THR A 153 13.80 -2.30 14.64
N ASP A 154 14.66 -3.00 13.92
CA ASP A 154 15.23 -2.49 12.66
C ASP A 154 14.15 -2.41 11.58
N PRO A 155 14.25 -1.43 10.65
CA PRO A 155 13.34 -1.34 9.52
C PRO A 155 13.36 -2.63 8.70
N LEU A 156 12.19 -3.17 8.36
CA LEU A 156 12.08 -4.36 7.51
C LEU A 156 12.71 -4.12 6.12
N LEU A 157 12.55 -2.90 5.60
CA LEU A 157 13.04 -2.49 4.29
C LEU A 157 13.97 -1.27 4.45
N PRO A 158 15.22 -1.49 4.90
CA PRO A 158 16.12 -0.38 5.19
C PRO A 158 16.61 0.33 3.91
N SER A 159 16.96 1.60 4.06
CA SER A 159 17.72 2.35 3.06
C SER A 159 19.16 1.83 2.99
N VAL A 160 19.92 2.26 1.99
CA VAL A 160 21.38 1.92 1.87
C VAL A 160 22.17 2.38 3.10
N ARG A 161 21.67 3.39 3.83
CA ARG A 161 22.29 3.91 5.08
C ARG A 161 21.78 3.20 6.35
N GLY A 162 20.98 2.14 6.22
CA GLY A 162 20.41 1.38 7.35
C GLY A 162 19.13 1.94 7.95
N GLY A 163 18.78 3.22 7.69
CA GLY A 163 17.56 3.84 8.21
C GLY A 163 16.31 3.50 7.37
N GLN A 164 15.16 3.95 7.85
CA GLN A 164 13.89 3.79 7.16
C GLN A 164 13.87 4.44 5.77
N LEU A 165 13.19 3.83 4.81
CA LEU A 165 12.93 4.43 3.49
C LEU A 165 11.98 5.62 3.62
N SER A 166 12.19 6.68 2.81
CA SER A 166 11.22 7.75 2.64
C SER A 166 10.18 7.39 1.57
N ARG A 167 9.06 8.11 1.53
CA ARG A 167 8.05 7.97 0.45
C ARG A 167 8.67 8.27 -0.91
N ASP A 168 9.49 9.30 -1.01
CA ASP A 168 10.17 9.69 -2.24
C ASP A 168 11.14 8.59 -2.72
N ALA A 169 11.83 7.93 -1.76
CA ALA A 169 12.68 6.79 -2.08
C ALA A 169 11.88 5.63 -2.68
N VAL A 170 10.70 5.30 -2.13
CA VAL A 170 9.82 4.27 -2.70
C VAL A 170 9.33 4.66 -4.09
N GLU A 171 8.93 5.91 -4.30
CA GLU A 171 8.55 6.39 -5.63
C GLU A 171 9.69 6.32 -6.63
N HIS A 172 10.91 6.64 -6.20
CA HIS A 172 12.10 6.54 -7.05
C HIS A 172 12.40 5.07 -7.41
N ILE A 173 12.36 4.16 -6.43
CA ILE A 173 12.51 2.71 -6.63
C ILE A 173 11.47 2.22 -7.64
N LEU A 174 10.20 2.56 -7.44
CA LEU A 174 9.11 2.17 -8.34
C LEU A 174 9.34 2.71 -9.75
N LYS A 175 9.66 3.99 -9.91
CA LYS A 175 9.96 4.61 -11.22
C LYS A 175 11.13 3.93 -11.93
N LYS A 176 12.19 3.59 -11.18
CA LYS A 176 13.35 2.85 -11.71
C LYS A 176 12.92 1.50 -12.30
N HIS A 177 12.19 0.69 -11.53
CA HIS A 177 11.83 -0.67 -11.94
C HIS A 177 10.71 -0.70 -12.99
N ILE A 178 9.78 0.26 -12.97
CA ILE A 178 8.80 0.44 -14.05
C ILE A 178 9.51 0.75 -15.39
N ARG A 179 10.57 1.56 -15.38
CA ARG A 179 11.33 1.85 -16.60
C ARG A 179 11.93 0.56 -17.20
N THR A 180 12.47 -0.31 -16.36
CA THR A 180 13.01 -1.62 -16.77
C THR A 180 11.88 -2.55 -17.25
N ALA A 181 10.79 -2.66 -16.49
CA ALA A 181 9.66 -3.51 -16.83
C ALA A 181 9.00 -3.11 -18.17
N ARG A 182 8.92 -1.83 -18.48
CA ARG A 182 8.40 -1.30 -19.76
C ARG A 182 9.17 -1.76 -21.00
N GLN A 183 10.39 -2.22 -20.84
CA GLN A 183 11.18 -2.77 -21.94
C GLN A 183 10.66 -4.15 -22.34
N LYS A 184 10.17 -4.93 -21.36
CA LYS A 184 9.65 -6.29 -21.54
C LYS A 184 8.13 -6.32 -21.72
N CYS A 185 7.40 -5.43 -21.03
CA CYS A 185 5.94 -5.36 -21.02
C CYS A 185 5.45 -4.04 -21.62
N THR A 186 4.96 -4.09 -22.87
CA THR A 186 4.56 -2.90 -23.62
C THR A 186 3.30 -2.23 -23.07
N SER A 187 2.39 -2.99 -22.44
CA SER A 187 1.15 -2.45 -21.84
C SER A 187 1.43 -1.48 -20.69
N LEU A 188 2.58 -1.61 -20.01
CA LEU A 188 3.01 -0.69 -18.98
C LEU A 188 3.40 0.70 -19.50
N ARG A 189 3.64 0.88 -20.81
CA ARG A 189 4.14 2.14 -21.39
C ARG A 189 3.14 3.29 -21.21
N GLY A 190 1.85 3.01 -21.31
CA GLY A 190 0.77 3.99 -21.17
C GLY A 190 0.27 4.21 -19.74
N LYS A 191 0.74 3.44 -18.75
CA LYS A 191 0.24 3.51 -17.38
C LYS A 191 1.09 4.39 -16.47
N ALA A 192 0.41 5.25 -15.67
CA ALA A 192 1.04 6.08 -14.64
C ALA A 192 1.13 5.30 -13.32
N VAL A 193 2.14 4.42 -13.18
CA VAL A 193 2.26 3.54 -12.03
C VAL A 193 2.79 4.29 -10.80
N SER A 194 2.00 4.28 -9.74
CA SER A 194 2.32 4.87 -8.42
C SER A 194 2.11 3.82 -7.31
N PRO A 195 2.57 4.06 -6.08
CA PRO A 195 2.26 3.16 -4.96
C PRO A 195 0.76 2.95 -4.73
N HIS A 196 -0.07 3.93 -5.06
CA HIS A 196 -1.53 3.77 -5.01
C HIS A 196 -2.06 2.83 -6.09
N VAL A 197 -1.45 2.83 -7.27
CA VAL A 197 -1.79 1.88 -8.35
C VAL A 197 -1.48 0.45 -7.91
N LEU A 198 -0.34 0.19 -7.25
CA LEU A 198 -0.03 -1.14 -6.70
C LEU A 198 -1.08 -1.59 -5.68
N ARG A 199 -1.52 -0.69 -4.81
CA ARG A 199 -2.59 -0.98 -3.85
C ARG A 199 -3.95 -1.24 -4.54
N HIS A 200 -4.27 -0.50 -5.59
CA HIS A 200 -5.46 -0.75 -6.41
C HIS A 200 -5.37 -2.10 -7.12
N SER A 201 -4.18 -2.48 -7.59
CA SER A 201 -3.93 -3.79 -8.21
C SER A 201 -4.18 -4.92 -7.22
N ALA A 202 -3.72 -4.81 -5.98
CA ALA A 202 -4.02 -5.77 -4.92
C ALA A 202 -5.53 -5.89 -4.65
N ALA A 203 -6.24 -4.76 -4.60
CA ALA A 203 -7.70 -4.75 -4.42
C ALA A 203 -8.44 -5.40 -5.60
N MET A 204 -8.01 -5.10 -6.82
CA MET A 204 -8.60 -5.64 -8.04
C MET A 204 -8.33 -7.13 -8.21
N ASP A 205 -7.15 -7.60 -7.78
CA ASP A 205 -6.82 -9.03 -7.78
C ASP A 205 -7.75 -9.79 -6.83
N LEU A 206 -7.92 -9.33 -5.58
CA LEU A 206 -8.87 -9.90 -4.62
C LEU A 206 -10.31 -9.89 -5.17
N LEU A 207 -10.74 -8.79 -5.78
CA LEU A 207 -12.09 -8.65 -6.35
C LEU A 207 -12.32 -9.64 -7.51
N ARG A 208 -11.35 -9.81 -8.40
CA ARG A 208 -11.42 -10.75 -9.54
C ARG A 208 -11.49 -12.21 -9.09
N HIS A 209 -10.91 -12.52 -7.92
CA HIS A 209 -11.02 -13.84 -7.31
C HIS A 209 -12.28 -14.00 -6.43
N GLY A 210 -13.26 -13.11 -6.56
CA GLY A 210 -14.56 -13.20 -5.90
C GLY A 210 -14.56 -12.89 -4.42
N VAL A 211 -13.52 -12.21 -3.91
CA VAL A 211 -13.48 -11.80 -2.50
C VAL A 211 -14.48 -10.68 -2.26
N ASP A 212 -15.27 -10.79 -1.19
CA ASP A 212 -16.27 -9.79 -0.83
C ASP A 212 -15.66 -8.41 -0.55
N ARG A 213 -16.37 -7.35 -0.96
CA ARG A 213 -15.90 -5.97 -0.82
C ARG A 213 -15.67 -5.55 0.63
N ALA A 214 -16.42 -6.10 1.58
CA ALA A 214 -16.23 -5.83 3.00
C ALA A 214 -14.92 -6.42 3.49
N ILE A 215 -14.57 -7.63 3.04
CA ILE A 215 -13.28 -8.28 3.35
C ILE A 215 -12.14 -7.49 2.71
N ILE A 216 -12.28 -7.03 1.47
CA ILE A 216 -11.27 -6.17 0.81
C ILE A 216 -11.07 -4.87 1.60
N ALA A 217 -12.15 -4.26 2.09
CA ALA A 217 -12.06 -3.03 2.90
C ALA A 217 -11.33 -3.28 4.22
N LEU A 218 -11.60 -4.40 4.91
CA LEU A 218 -10.88 -4.82 6.12
C LEU A 218 -9.40 -5.08 5.81
N TRP A 219 -9.11 -5.82 4.74
CA TRP A 219 -7.75 -6.10 4.28
C TRP A 219 -6.95 -4.82 4.08
N LEU A 220 -7.50 -3.88 3.35
CA LEU A 220 -6.86 -2.62 3.03
C LEU A 220 -6.89 -1.61 4.20
N GLY A 221 -7.66 -1.83 5.24
CA GLY A 221 -7.83 -0.90 6.35
C GLY A 221 -8.53 0.39 5.91
N HIS A 222 -9.69 0.26 5.26
CA HIS A 222 -10.59 1.38 4.98
C HIS A 222 -11.42 1.71 6.22
N GLU A 223 -11.57 3.00 6.52
CA GLU A 223 -12.06 3.55 7.80
C GLU A 223 -13.58 3.43 8.01
N SER A 224 -14.21 2.27 8.03
CA SER A 224 -15.62 2.24 8.41
C SER A 224 -16.10 1.03 9.20
N VAL A 225 -15.24 0.34 9.91
CA VAL A 225 -15.69 -0.69 10.84
C VAL A 225 -14.92 -0.59 12.15
N GLU A 226 -15.61 -0.24 13.24
CA GLU A 226 -15.10 -0.34 14.59
C GLU A 226 -14.86 -1.81 14.92
N THR A 227 -13.59 -2.21 15.06
CA THR A 227 -13.21 -3.56 15.44
C THR A 227 -12.52 -3.57 16.78
N THR A 228 -13.16 -4.20 17.77
CA THR A 228 -12.54 -4.60 19.02
C THR A 228 -11.53 -5.75 18.81
N GLN A 229 -10.56 -5.93 19.69
CA GLN A 229 -9.52 -6.99 19.62
C GLN A 229 -10.05 -8.41 19.37
N ILE A 230 -11.28 -8.71 19.79
CA ILE A 230 -11.94 -10.01 19.59
C ILE A 230 -12.12 -10.35 18.10
N TYR A 231 -12.31 -9.33 17.26
CA TYR A 231 -12.46 -9.51 15.81
C TYR A 231 -11.13 -9.66 15.06
N LEU A 232 -10.00 -9.44 15.72
CA LEU A 232 -8.69 -9.50 15.08
C LEU A 232 -8.39 -10.92 14.54
N HIS A 233 -8.69 -11.95 15.34
CA HIS A 233 -8.52 -13.35 14.94
C HIS A 233 -9.54 -13.77 13.88
N ALA A 234 -10.82 -13.40 14.05
CA ALA A 234 -11.85 -13.64 13.04
C ALA A 234 -11.55 -12.90 11.72
N ASP A 235 -11.04 -11.67 11.80
CA ASP A 235 -10.61 -10.87 10.65
C ASP A 235 -9.42 -11.54 9.91
N LEU A 236 -8.46 -12.11 10.65
CA LEU A 236 -7.33 -12.83 10.04
C LEU A 236 -7.79 -14.09 9.31
N ALA A 237 -8.64 -14.90 9.93
CA ALA A 237 -9.16 -16.12 9.31
C ALA A 237 -9.96 -15.83 8.02
N LEU A 238 -10.77 -14.76 8.01
CA LEU A 238 -11.47 -14.30 6.81
C LEU A 238 -10.51 -13.85 5.72
N LYS A 239 -9.43 -13.14 6.08
CA LYS A 239 -8.40 -12.70 5.13
C LYS A 239 -7.59 -13.88 4.58
N GLU A 240 -7.28 -14.87 5.41
CA GLU A 240 -6.60 -16.09 4.97
C GLU A 240 -7.47 -16.89 3.99
N ALA A 241 -8.77 -17.04 4.27
CA ALA A 241 -9.71 -17.68 3.36
C ALA A 241 -9.85 -16.91 2.03
N ALA A 242 -9.77 -15.58 2.07
CA ALA A 242 -9.75 -14.75 0.87
C ALA A 242 -8.44 -14.92 0.10
N LEU A 243 -7.29 -14.96 0.78
CA LEU A 243 -5.99 -15.20 0.16
C LEU A 243 -5.90 -16.57 -0.52
N ALA A 244 -6.49 -17.60 0.09
CA ALA A 244 -6.53 -18.95 -0.48
C ALA A 244 -7.30 -19.04 -1.81
N ARG A 245 -8.16 -18.07 -2.12
CA ARG A 245 -8.88 -17.95 -3.40
C ARG A 245 -8.07 -17.22 -4.47
N THR A 246 -6.99 -16.51 -4.10
CA THR A 246 -6.13 -15.84 -5.06
C THR A 246 -5.13 -16.82 -5.64
N THR A 247 -4.79 -16.66 -6.92
CA THR A 247 -3.69 -17.43 -7.49
C THR A 247 -2.38 -16.90 -6.93
N PRO A 248 -1.53 -17.76 -6.32
CA PRO A 248 -0.24 -17.32 -5.81
C PRO A 248 0.58 -16.65 -6.91
N MET A 249 1.18 -15.51 -6.61
CA MET A 249 2.18 -14.93 -7.51
C MET A 249 3.47 -15.74 -7.34
N GLU A 250 4.05 -16.20 -8.44
CA GLU A 250 5.37 -16.85 -8.43
C GLU A 250 6.43 -15.83 -8.05
N ILE A 251 6.68 -15.67 -6.77
CA ILE A 251 7.83 -14.94 -6.26
C ILE A 251 9.01 -15.91 -6.37
N ARG A 252 9.68 -15.91 -7.52
CA ARG A 252 10.94 -16.66 -7.65
C ARG A 252 11.96 -16.05 -6.72
N VAL A 253 12.10 -16.63 -5.55
CA VAL A 253 13.23 -16.37 -4.65
C VAL A 253 14.47 -16.84 -5.39
N GLY A 254 15.44 -15.95 -5.60
CA GLY A 254 16.73 -16.37 -6.16
C GLY A 254 17.27 -17.53 -5.30
N ARG A 255 17.44 -18.70 -5.90
CA ARG A 255 17.99 -19.87 -5.19
C ARG A 255 19.39 -19.51 -4.75
N TYR A 256 19.57 -19.32 -3.42
CA TYR A 256 20.87 -19.45 -2.82
C TYR A 256 21.34 -20.90 -3.07
N ARG A 257 22.41 -21.09 -3.82
CA ARG A 257 23.15 -22.34 -3.84
C ARG A 257 24.19 -22.23 -2.75
N PRO A 258 24.03 -22.98 -1.63
CA PRO A 258 25.09 -23.05 -0.63
C PRO A 258 26.37 -23.55 -1.32
N ASP A 259 27.52 -22.99 -0.95
CA ASP A 259 28.76 -23.48 -1.46
C ASP A 259 29.00 -24.93 -1.01
N ASP A 260 29.81 -25.66 -1.75
CA ASP A 260 30.04 -27.09 -1.50
C ASP A 260 30.63 -27.39 -0.11
N ARG A 261 31.24 -26.40 0.56
CA ARG A 261 31.75 -26.53 1.93
C ARG A 261 30.67 -26.61 2.97
N LEU A 262 29.59 -25.84 2.79
CA LEU A 262 28.42 -25.88 3.68
C LEU A 262 27.66 -27.21 3.54
N LEU A 263 27.53 -27.70 2.30
CA LEU A 263 26.92 -29.00 2.04
C LEU A 263 27.74 -30.18 2.58
N ALA A 264 29.09 -30.11 2.52
CA ALA A 264 29.97 -31.11 3.09
C ALA A 264 29.90 -31.13 4.62
N PHE A 265 29.80 -29.94 5.26
CA PHE A 265 29.63 -29.84 6.73
C PHE A 265 28.31 -30.43 7.19
N LEU A 266 27.20 -30.19 6.48
CA LEU A 266 25.86 -30.71 6.82
C LEU A 266 25.70 -32.21 6.57
N LYS A 267 26.53 -32.82 5.73
CA LYS A 267 26.58 -34.28 5.51
C LYS A 267 27.45 -35.03 6.51
N GLY A 268 28.24 -34.30 7.29
CA GLY A 268 29.10 -34.86 8.33
C GLY A 268 28.54 -34.76 9.75
N LEU A 269 27.34 -34.25 9.92
CA LEU A 269 26.54 -34.24 11.15
C LEU A 269 25.54 -35.40 11.14
#